data_e9a3a3c3bca01371184f0b8e9aec6e40
#
_entry.id   e9a3a3c3bca01371184f0b8e9aec6e40
#
_cell.length_a   1.000
_cell.length_b   1.000
_cell.length_c   1.000
_cell.angle_alpha   90.00
_cell.angle_beta   90.00
_cell.angle_gamma   90.00
#
_symmetry.space_group_name_H-M   'P 1'
#
loop_
_entity.id
_entity.type
_entity.pdbx_description
1 polymer ?
#
loop_
_entity_poly.entity_id
_entity_poly.type
_entity_poly.pdbx_seq_one_letter_code
_entity_poly.pdbx_strand_id
1 'polypeptide(L)'
;MVFLKKFPKKLNINWGFTLVEIIIVIAVAGILLLAVSNLFISSGNIFYTFEDRANLQRDIRFLNNYIKENISYSEKVKIVSDFQTASSSLNTGEAIIGLDGTKIKYKEAGFSERIIANLPSDIGFKIEQTNDSDDEVISIIVNVNEKNKSIILNNCKNGDIIGDTSGSSIVFLK
;
A
#
# COMPACT_ATOMS: atom_id res chain seq x y z
N MET A 1 -54.71 -64.02 -36.11
CA MET A 1 -55.04 -62.57 -36.13
C MET A 1 -53.77 -61.81 -35.78
N VAL A 2 -53.07 -61.27 -36.81
CA VAL A 2 -51.75 -60.67 -36.65
C VAL A 2 -51.90 -59.14 -36.62
N PHE A 3 -51.71 -58.48 -35.52
CA PHE A 3 -51.74 -57.06 -35.37
C PHE A 3 -50.41 -56.44 -35.90
N LEU A 4 -50.43 -55.87 -37.10
CA LEU A 4 -49.32 -55.07 -37.62
C LEU A 4 -49.26 -53.73 -36.90
N LYS A 5 -48.27 -53.58 -36.04
CA LYS A 5 -47.97 -52.34 -35.35
C LYS A 5 -47.36 -51.35 -36.34
N LYS A 6 -48.15 -50.35 -36.77
CA LYS A 6 -47.73 -49.29 -37.66
C LYS A 6 -46.76 -48.35 -36.93
N PHE A 7 -45.47 -48.41 -37.29
CA PHE A 7 -44.48 -47.47 -36.77
C PHE A 7 -44.70 -46.05 -37.28
N PRO A 8 -44.70 -45.04 -36.47
CA PRO A 8 -44.85 -43.67 -36.95
C PRO A 8 -43.64 -43.29 -37.82
N LYS A 9 -43.94 -42.78 -38.99
CA LYS A 9 -42.96 -42.26 -39.95
C LYS A 9 -42.24 -41.06 -39.32
N LYS A 10 -40.92 -41.18 -39.03
CA LYS A 10 -40.11 -40.12 -38.55
C LYS A 10 -40.13 -38.99 -39.56
N LEU A 11 -40.81 -37.91 -39.27
CA LEU A 11 -40.77 -36.65 -40.01
C LEU A 11 -39.37 -36.08 -39.91
N ASN A 12 -38.50 -36.23 -40.91
CA ASN A 12 -37.30 -35.50 -41.10
C ASN A 12 -37.65 -34.05 -41.43
N ILE A 13 -37.83 -33.22 -40.41
CA ILE A 13 -38.00 -31.78 -40.58
C ILE A 13 -36.56 -31.24 -40.73
N ASN A 14 -36.12 -31.06 -41.95
CA ASN A 14 -34.88 -30.31 -42.25
C ASN A 14 -35.23 -28.82 -42.09
N TRP A 15 -35.05 -28.31 -40.88
CA TRP A 15 -35.15 -26.89 -40.61
C TRP A 15 -33.82 -26.24 -41.05
N GLY A 16 -33.82 -25.70 -42.28
CA GLY A 16 -32.73 -24.84 -42.75
C GLY A 16 -32.85 -23.45 -42.12
N PHE A 17 -31.75 -22.90 -41.66
CA PHE A 17 -31.71 -21.51 -41.20
C PHE A 17 -31.96 -20.57 -42.38
N THR A 18 -32.77 -19.56 -42.16
CA THR A 18 -32.97 -18.49 -43.14
C THR A 18 -31.76 -17.53 -43.12
N LEU A 19 -31.46 -16.91 -44.26
CA LEU A 19 -30.39 -15.92 -44.38
C LEU A 19 -30.61 -14.75 -43.38
N VAL A 20 -31.85 -14.37 -43.14
CA VAL A 20 -32.22 -13.31 -42.19
C VAL A 20 -31.90 -13.71 -40.75
N GLU A 21 -32.13 -14.95 -40.37
CA GLU A 21 -31.84 -15.46 -39.04
C GLU A 21 -30.34 -15.46 -38.74
N ILE A 22 -29.52 -15.82 -39.72
CA ILE A 22 -28.05 -15.75 -39.59
C ILE A 22 -27.58 -14.29 -39.40
N ILE A 23 -28.15 -13.34 -40.18
CA ILE A 23 -27.79 -11.91 -40.04
C ILE A 23 -28.13 -11.38 -38.65
N ILE A 24 -29.33 -11.73 -38.14
CA ILE A 24 -29.74 -11.31 -36.78
C ILE A 24 -28.80 -11.89 -35.72
N VAL A 25 -28.45 -13.17 -35.83
CA VAL A 25 -27.55 -13.83 -34.89
C VAL A 25 -26.17 -13.16 -34.86
N ILE A 26 -25.61 -12.85 -36.05
CA ILE A 26 -24.32 -12.15 -36.12
C ILE A 26 -24.41 -10.74 -35.54
N ALA A 27 -25.48 -10.00 -35.79
CA ALA A 27 -25.68 -8.67 -35.25
C ALA A 27 -25.78 -8.69 -33.71
N VAL A 28 -26.56 -9.60 -33.13
CA VAL A 28 -26.67 -9.77 -31.67
C VAL A 28 -25.36 -10.23 -31.06
N ALA A 29 -24.68 -11.18 -31.69
CA ALA A 29 -23.36 -11.64 -31.22
C ALA A 29 -22.32 -10.50 -31.21
N GLY A 30 -22.33 -9.63 -32.24
CA GLY A 30 -21.48 -8.46 -32.28
C GLY A 30 -21.72 -7.49 -31.11
N ILE A 31 -22.96 -7.19 -30.79
CA ILE A 31 -23.32 -6.35 -29.63
C ILE A 31 -22.86 -6.99 -28.31
N LEU A 32 -23.07 -8.28 -28.13
CA LEU A 32 -22.64 -9.00 -26.94
C LEU A 32 -21.11 -8.99 -26.78
N LEU A 33 -20.36 -9.19 -27.85
CA LEU A 33 -18.92 -9.13 -27.84
C LEU A 33 -18.40 -7.74 -27.43
N LEU A 34 -19.04 -6.67 -27.90
CA LEU A 34 -18.67 -5.29 -27.47
C LEU A 34 -18.94 -5.08 -25.97
N ALA A 35 -20.08 -5.56 -25.46
CA ALA A 35 -20.39 -5.44 -24.02
C ALA A 35 -19.39 -6.21 -23.16
N VAL A 36 -19.05 -7.44 -23.56
CA VAL A 36 -18.06 -8.27 -22.85
C VAL A 36 -16.67 -7.64 -22.89
N SER A 37 -16.26 -7.10 -24.02
CA SER A 37 -14.96 -6.41 -24.15
C SER A 37 -14.83 -5.23 -23.20
N ASN A 38 -15.87 -4.41 -23.06
CA ASN A 38 -15.88 -3.29 -22.12
C ASN A 38 -15.76 -3.76 -20.64
N LEU A 39 -16.40 -4.88 -20.30
CA LEU A 39 -16.25 -5.47 -18.96
C LEU A 39 -14.82 -5.94 -18.68
N PHE A 40 -14.16 -6.56 -19.66
CA PHE A 40 -12.76 -6.99 -19.50
C PHE A 40 -11.81 -5.80 -19.29
N ILE A 41 -11.95 -4.73 -20.09
CA ILE A 41 -11.13 -3.52 -19.93
C ILE A 41 -11.37 -2.88 -18.56
N SER A 42 -12.62 -2.74 -18.14
CA SER A 42 -12.96 -2.18 -16.84
C SER A 42 -12.41 -3.03 -15.69
N SER A 43 -12.54 -4.35 -15.76
CA SER A 43 -12.00 -5.27 -14.75
C SER A 43 -10.49 -5.16 -14.65
N GLY A 44 -9.77 -5.06 -15.77
CA GLY A 44 -8.31 -4.89 -15.78
C GLY A 44 -7.89 -3.64 -15.02
N ASN A 45 -8.50 -2.49 -15.27
CA ASN A 45 -8.19 -1.24 -14.58
C ASN A 45 -8.46 -1.33 -13.07
N ILE A 46 -9.53 -2.02 -12.68
CA ILE A 46 -9.87 -2.25 -11.27
C ILE A 46 -8.78 -3.12 -10.61
N PHE A 47 -8.33 -4.20 -11.24
CA PHE A 47 -7.29 -5.07 -10.70
C PHE A 47 -5.97 -4.31 -10.46
N TYR A 48 -5.49 -3.53 -11.42
CA TYR A 48 -4.28 -2.71 -11.24
C TYR A 48 -4.41 -1.73 -10.06
N THR A 49 -5.56 -1.05 -9.95
CA THR A 49 -5.79 -0.13 -8.82
C THR A 49 -5.80 -0.85 -7.46
N PHE A 50 -6.36 -2.05 -7.39
CA PHE A 50 -6.35 -2.84 -6.15
C PHE A 50 -4.96 -3.36 -5.79
N GLU A 51 -4.19 -3.81 -6.78
CA GLU A 51 -2.83 -4.27 -6.58
C GLU A 51 -1.92 -3.15 -6.04
N ASP A 52 -1.99 -1.96 -6.64
CA ASP A 52 -1.24 -0.79 -6.19
C ASP A 52 -1.60 -0.41 -4.74
N ARG A 53 -2.89 -0.40 -4.40
CA ARG A 53 -3.35 -0.11 -3.03
C ARG A 53 -2.90 -1.18 -2.03
N ALA A 54 -2.95 -2.45 -2.41
CA ALA A 54 -2.52 -3.55 -1.55
C ALA A 54 -1.01 -3.49 -1.30
N ASN A 55 -0.22 -3.23 -2.33
CA ASN A 55 1.22 -3.05 -2.23
C ASN A 55 1.57 -1.87 -1.33
N LEU A 56 0.93 -0.72 -1.54
CA LEU A 56 1.12 0.46 -0.68
C LEU A 56 0.79 0.18 0.78
N GLN A 57 -0.32 -0.50 1.07
CA GLN A 57 -0.68 -0.86 2.45
C GLN A 57 0.33 -1.80 3.09
N ARG A 58 0.88 -2.73 2.32
CA ARG A 58 1.94 -3.63 2.79
C ARG A 58 3.20 -2.84 3.13
N ASP A 59 3.60 -1.91 2.27
CA ASP A 59 4.79 -1.09 2.45
C ASP A 59 4.65 -0.15 3.65
N ILE A 60 3.48 0.45 3.86
CA ILE A 60 3.18 1.25 5.06
C ILE A 60 3.25 0.39 6.34
N ARG A 61 2.72 -0.83 6.34
CA ARG A 61 2.82 -1.72 7.50
C ARG A 61 4.26 -2.13 7.79
N PHE A 62 5.01 -2.47 6.75
CA PHE A 62 6.42 -2.79 6.86
C PHE A 62 7.20 -1.61 7.44
N LEU A 63 7.02 -0.42 6.89
CA LEU A 63 7.64 0.81 7.35
C LEU A 63 7.35 1.08 8.84
N ASN A 64 6.09 1.01 9.24
CA ASN A 64 5.70 1.22 10.63
C ASN A 64 6.33 0.21 11.59
N ASN A 65 6.43 -1.06 11.19
CA ASN A 65 7.08 -2.08 12.01
C ASN A 65 8.59 -1.86 12.06
N TYR A 66 9.20 -1.50 10.92
CA TYR A 66 10.63 -1.20 10.85
C TYR A 66 11.00 -0.01 11.74
N ILE A 67 10.23 1.08 11.68
CA ILE A 67 10.43 2.24 12.56
C ILE A 67 10.27 1.81 14.02
N LYS A 68 9.20 1.09 14.34
CA LYS A 68 8.95 0.60 15.70
C LYS A 68 10.12 -0.22 16.24
N GLU A 69 10.59 -1.22 15.50
CA GLU A 69 11.68 -2.11 15.92
C GLU A 69 13.00 -1.36 16.16
N ASN A 70 13.28 -0.35 15.33
CA ASN A 70 14.53 0.40 15.47
C ASN A 70 14.49 1.46 16.57
N ILE A 71 13.32 2.05 16.85
CA ILE A 71 13.21 3.22 17.72
C ILE A 71 12.71 2.88 19.13
N SER A 72 11.91 1.82 19.31
CA SER A 72 11.28 1.51 20.60
C SER A 72 12.25 1.34 21.76
N TYR A 73 13.49 0.95 21.50
CA TYR A 73 14.52 0.71 22.51
C TYR A 73 15.64 1.75 22.50
N SER A 74 15.48 2.83 21.75
CA SER A 74 16.48 3.91 21.68
C SER A 74 16.55 4.68 23.00
N GLU A 75 17.75 5.08 23.40
CA GLU A 75 17.96 5.86 24.62
C GLU A 75 17.64 7.34 24.42
N LYS A 76 17.87 7.86 23.21
CA LYS A 76 17.60 9.26 22.83
C LYS A 76 17.00 9.31 21.45
N VAL A 77 16.08 10.26 21.27
CA VAL A 77 15.39 10.48 20.02
C VAL A 77 15.38 11.96 19.69
N LYS A 78 15.63 12.31 18.44
CA LYS A 78 15.58 13.68 17.95
C LYS A 78 14.73 13.73 16.68
N ILE A 79 13.67 14.52 16.72
CA ILE A 79 12.83 14.79 15.53
C ILE A 79 13.44 15.93 14.75
N VAL A 80 13.59 15.77 13.43
CA VAL A 80 14.19 16.75 12.52
C VAL A 80 13.36 16.87 11.25
N SER A 81 13.39 18.06 10.67
CA SER A 81 12.59 18.37 9.48
C SER A 81 13.26 17.90 8.18
N ASP A 82 14.60 17.82 8.14
CA ASP A 82 15.36 17.49 6.95
C ASP A 82 16.29 16.30 7.13
N PHE A 83 16.06 15.27 6.31
CA PHE A 83 16.85 14.04 6.33
C PHE A 83 18.30 14.28 5.89
N GLN A 84 18.52 15.05 4.81
CA GLN A 84 19.84 15.21 4.20
C GLN A 84 20.82 15.92 5.17
N THR A 85 20.38 17.02 5.76
CA THR A 85 21.18 17.78 6.72
C THR A 85 21.50 16.94 7.95
N ALA A 86 20.50 16.27 8.53
CA ALA A 86 20.70 15.45 9.72
C ALA A 86 21.54 14.20 9.44
N SER A 87 21.38 13.56 8.28
CA SER A 87 22.13 12.36 7.92
C SER A 87 23.64 12.61 7.71
N SER A 88 24.03 13.84 7.43
CA SER A 88 25.44 14.22 7.28
C SER A 88 26.14 14.55 8.61
N SER A 89 25.37 14.75 9.69
CA SER A 89 25.86 15.17 11.02
C SER A 89 25.66 14.11 12.10
N LEU A 90 25.45 12.84 11.74
CA LEU A 90 25.28 11.75 12.70
C LEU A 90 26.54 11.47 13.50
N ASN A 91 26.41 11.35 14.81
CA ASN A 91 27.46 10.91 15.72
C ASN A 91 27.56 9.38 15.77
N THR A 92 28.67 8.86 16.29
CA THR A 92 28.85 7.41 16.46
C THR A 92 27.73 6.81 17.32
N GLY A 93 27.10 5.75 16.83
CA GLY A 93 25.97 5.07 17.46
C GLY A 93 24.60 5.64 17.09
N GLU A 94 24.55 6.80 16.42
CA GLU A 94 23.29 7.36 15.95
C GLU A 94 22.86 6.78 14.60
N ALA A 95 21.57 6.67 14.41
CA ALA A 95 20.94 6.35 13.13
C ALA A 95 19.77 7.29 12.85
N ILE A 96 19.43 7.43 11.59
CA ILE A 96 18.31 8.26 11.12
C ILE A 96 17.37 7.45 10.23
N ILE A 97 16.07 7.63 10.42
CA ILE A 97 15.01 7.21 9.52
C ILE A 97 14.20 8.44 9.12
N GLY A 98 13.93 8.62 7.84
CA GLY A 98 13.13 9.75 7.42
C GLY A 98 12.83 9.79 5.95
N LEU A 99 12.03 10.79 5.58
CA LEU A 99 11.61 11.04 4.21
C LEU A 99 12.65 11.93 3.50
N ASP A 100 13.09 11.47 2.34
CA ASP A 100 13.90 12.23 1.40
C ASP A 100 13.26 12.16 0.00
N GLY A 101 12.58 13.23 -0.38
CA GLY A 101 11.72 13.25 -1.57
C GLY A 101 10.54 12.29 -1.43
N THR A 102 10.51 11.23 -2.24
CA THR A 102 9.48 10.16 -2.18
C THR A 102 9.99 8.88 -1.51
N LYS A 103 11.21 8.91 -0.96
CA LYS A 103 11.86 7.71 -0.42
C LYS A 103 12.02 7.82 1.09
N ILE A 104 11.58 6.79 1.80
CA ILE A 104 11.97 6.62 3.20
C ILE A 104 13.33 5.96 3.22
N LYS A 105 14.28 6.63 3.82
CA LYS A 105 15.67 6.20 3.94
C LYS A 105 16.05 5.91 5.39
N TYR A 106 16.97 5.00 5.55
CA TYR A 106 17.67 4.70 6.79
C TYR A 106 19.17 4.90 6.58
N LYS A 107 19.83 5.50 7.56
CA LYS A 107 21.28 5.62 7.60
C LYS A 107 21.76 5.51 9.03
N GLU A 108 22.85 4.80 9.23
CA GLU A 108 23.59 4.71 10.47
C GLU A 108 24.92 5.43 10.31
N ALA A 109 25.44 6.03 11.38
CA ALA A 109 26.72 6.73 11.33
C ALA A 109 27.85 5.81 10.82
N GLY A 110 28.58 6.27 9.82
CA GLY A 110 29.65 5.49 9.18
C GLY A 110 29.19 4.50 8.10
N PHE A 111 27.90 4.34 7.87
CA PHE A 111 27.36 3.46 6.84
C PHE A 111 26.67 4.22 5.72
N SER A 112 26.48 3.55 4.57
CA SER A 112 25.74 4.09 3.44
C SER A 112 24.23 4.06 3.67
N GLU A 113 23.54 4.99 3.02
CA GLU A 113 22.08 5.09 3.06
C GLU A 113 21.41 3.84 2.43
N ARG A 114 20.29 3.42 3.02
CA ARG A 114 19.43 2.34 2.51
C ARG A 114 18.03 2.87 2.31
N ILE A 115 17.42 2.53 1.19
CA ILE A 115 16.02 2.82 0.92
C ILE A 115 15.18 1.72 1.60
N ILE A 116 14.24 2.14 2.46
CA ILE A 116 13.33 1.26 3.20
C ILE A 116 12.01 1.10 2.45
N ALA A 117 11.47 2.22 1.95
CA ALA A 117 10.21 2.25 1.22
C ALA A 117 10.19 3.38 0.20
N ASN A 118 9.37 3.24 -0.84
CA ASN A 118 9.03 4.32 -1.75
C ASN A 118 7.57 4.70 -1.48
N LEU A 119 7.34 5.97 -1.17
CA LEU A 119 5.98 6.50 -0.99
C LEU A 119 5.61 7.30 -2.24
N PRO A 120 4.40 7.14 -2.78
CA PRO A 120 3.86 8.05 -3.79
C PRO A 120 3.90 9.51 -3.31
N SER A 121 4.03 10.45 -4.23
CA SER A 121 4.18 11.87 -3.91
C SER A 121 2.96 12.52 -3.24
N ASP A 122 1.81 11.87 -3.33
CA ASP A 122 0.54 12.24 -2.69
C ASP A 122 0.40 11.69 -1.26
N ILE A 123 1.35 10.87 -0.80
CA ILE A 123 1.36 10.28 0.53
C ILE A 123 2.22 11.13 1.47
N GLY A 124 1.57 11.76 2.45
CA GLY A 124 2.24 12.47 3.53
C GLY A 124 2.94 11.50 4.50
N PHE A 125 4.15 11.87 4.93
CA PHE A 125 4.87 11.22 6.01
C PHE A 125 5.28 12.27 7.04
N LYS A 126 4.90 12.07 8.31
CA LYS A 126 5.19 12.99 9.40
C LYS A 126 5.42 12.25 10.70
N ILE A 127 6.33 12.74 11.50
CA ILE A 127 6.62 12.23 12.83
C ILE A 127 6.31 13.37 13.82
N GLU A 128 5.58 13.07 14.86
CA GLU A 128 5.17 14.04 15.89
C GLU A 128 5.45 13.47 17.26
N GLN A 129 5.89 14.33 18.18
CA GLN A 129 6.00 13.99 19.58
C GLN A 129 4.63 14.08 20.23
N THR A 130 4.28 13.06 21.03
CA THR A 130 3.08 13.11 21.87
C THR A 130 3.52 13.37 23.31
N ASN A 131 3.11 14.50 23.86
CA ASN A 131 3.24 14.80 25.28
C ASN A 131 1.93 14.37 25.95
N ASP A 132 1.86 13.16 26.47
CA ASP A 132 0.81 12.80 27.39
C ASP A 132 1.25 13.28 28.79
N SER A 133 0.58 14.29 29.31
CA SER A 133 0.97 15.03 30.50
C SER A 133 0.85 14.23 31.82
N ASP A 134 0.25 13.04 31.77
CA ASP A 134 -0.07 12.24 32.96
C ASP A 134 0.64 10.88 33.06
N ASP A 135 1.29 10.41 31.97
CA ASP A 135 1.99 9.13 31.96
C ASP A 135 3.51 9.31 31.78
N GLU A 136 4.30 8.56 32.55
CA GLU A 136 5.76 8.41 32.36
C GLU A 136 6.14 7.79 31.00
N VAL A 137 5.15 7.51 30.15
CA VAL A 137 5.32 6.84 28.85
C VAL A 137 5.50 7.87 27.75
N ILE A 138 6.68 7.88 27.17
CA ILE A 138 7.00 8.72 26.02
C ILE A 138 6.64 7.99 24.74
N SER A 139 5.89 8.63 23.88
CA SER A 139 5.53 8.07 22.57
C SER A 139 5.72 9.09 21.44
N ILE A 140 5.97 8.58 20.26
CA ILE A 140 5.93 9.34 19.01
C ILE A 140 4.81 8.84 18.14
N ILE A 141 4.19 9.73 17.38
CA ILE A 141 3.18 9.39 16.37
C ILE A 141 3.85 9.44 15.01
N VAL A 142 3.81 8.32 14.31
CA VAL A 142 4.18 8.24 12.90
C VAL A 142 2.90 8.30 12.08
N ASN A 143 2.75 9.36 11.32
CA ASN A 143 1.63 9.56 10.42
C ASN A 143 2.07 9.23 8.99
N VAL A 144 1.40 8.26 8.39
CA VAL A 144 1.59 7.92 6.98
C VAL A 144 0.20 7.88 6.33
N ASN A 145 -0.02 8.73 5.35
CA ASN A 145 -1.30 8.82 4.64
C ASN A 145 -2.49 9.00 5.61
N GLU A 146 -2.40 10.01 6.48
CA GLU A 146 -3.43 10.35 7.50
C GLU A 146 -3.73 9.23 8.52
N LYS A 147 -2.97 8.14 8.50
CA LYS A 147 -3.07 7.07 9.50
C LYS A 147 -1.99 7.26 10.56
N ASN A 148 -2.43 7.52 11.76
CA ASN A 148 -1.56 7.69 12.93
C ASN A 148 -1.23 6.33 13.53
N LYS A 149 0.04 6.10 13.83
CA LYS A 149 0.50 4.98 14.64
C LYS A 149 1.39 5.50 15.76
N SER A 150 0.95 5.29 17.00
CA SER A 150 1.76 5.57 18.17
C SER A 150 2.82 4.49 18.36
N ILE A 151 4.04 4.92 18.64
CA ILE A 151 5.18 4.06 18.99
C ILE A 151 5.68 4.48 20.37
N ILE A 152 5.63 3.55 21.31
CA ILE A 152 6.11 3.75 22.67
C ILE A 152 7.62 3.60 22.67
N LEU A 153 8.31 4.54 23.32
CA LEU A 153 9.75 4.57 23.51
C LEU A 153 10.07 4.00 24.90
N ASN A 154 10.49 2.75 24.95
CA ASN A 154 10.65 2.03 26.23
C ASN A 154 11.86 2.50 27.06
N ASN A 155 12.88 3.05 26.42
CA ASN A 155 14.14 3.44 27.08
C ASN A 155 14.31 4.97 27.21
N CYS A 156 13.45 5.77 26.59
CA CYS A 156 13.49 7.23 26.69
C CYS A 156 12.81 7.70 27.96
N LYS A 157 13.38 8.74 28.59
CA LYS A 157 12.80 9.49 29.71
C LYS A 157 12.37 10.86 29.25
N ASN A 158 11.54 11.53 30.04
CA ASN A 158 11.19 12.92 29.79
C ASN A 158 12.46 13.79 29.66
N GLY A 159 12.62 14.45 28.51
CA GLY A 159 13.80 15.24 28.15
C GLY A 159 14.77 14.54 27.19
N ASP A 160 14.61 13.25 26.92
CA ASP A 160 15.43 12.51 25.93
C ASP A 160 14.92 12.68 24.48
N ILE A 161 13.72 13.24 24.31
CA ILE A 161 13.25 13.69 22.99
C ILE A 161 13.69 15.14 22.80
N ILE A 162 14.53 15.34 21.81
CA ILE A 162 15.12 16.64 21.48
C ILE A 162 14.70 17.03 20.05
N GLY A 163 14.67 18.31 19.75
CA GLY A 163 14.44 18.83 18.40
C GLY A 163 13.03 19.36 18.18
N ASP A 164 12.55 19.23 16.97
CA ASP A 164 11.25 19.78 16.56
C ASP A 164 10.09 18.96 17.16
N THR A 165 8.96 19.61 17.44
CA THR A 165 7.74 18.90 17.88
C THR A 165 7.16 18.02 16.78
N SER A 166 7.52 18.30 15.53
CA SER A 166 7.14 17.51 14.37
C SER A 166 8.17 17.62 13.26
N GLY A 167 8.35 16.56 12.48
CA GLY A 167 9.30 16.52 11.38
C GLY A 167 9.05 15.37 10.42
N SER A 168 9.86 15.31 9.38
CA SER A 168 9.84 14.21 8.40
C SER A 168 10.90 13.13 8.67
N SER A 169 11.71 13.30 9.71
CA SER A 169 12.82 12.40 10.02
C SER A 169 13.05 12.30 11.51
N ILE A 170 13.60 11.19 11.95
CA ILE A 170 13.93 10.91 13.34
C ILE A 170 15.34 10.37 13.44
N VAL A 171 16.18 11.02 14.24
CA VAL A 171 17.51 10.55 14.64
C VAL A 171 17.36 9.87 15.99
N PHE A 172 18.00 8.74 16.17
CA PHE A 172 17.92 7.97 17.40
C PHE A 172 19.27 7.32 17.73
N LEU A 173 19.55 7.17 19.02
CA LEU A 173 20.71 6.49 19.55
C LEU A 173 20.34 5.03 19.84
N LYS A 174 21.07 4.11 19.25
CA LYS A 174 20.93 2.67 19.48
C LYS A 174 21.59 2.22 20.77
#